data_36b8a08be0e465e7b6668ea82c7a5e43
#
_entry.id   36b8a08be0e465e7b6668ea82c7a5e43
#
_cell.length_a   1.000
_cell.length_b   1.000
_cell.length_c   1.000
_cell.angle_alpha   90.00
_cell.angle_beta   90.00
_cell.angle_gamma   90.00
#
_symmetry.space_group_name_H-M   'P 1'
#
loop_
_entity.id
_entity.type
_entity.pdbx_description
1 polymer ?
#
loop_
_entity_poly.entity_id
_entity_poly.type
_entity_poly.pdbx_seq_one_letter_code
_entity_poly.pdbx_strand_id
1 'polypeptide(L)'
;MAIGASPQKMVGETRMTFRDLNWPAFKQIQQLLTERTHARFTYDNGTLEITMPLEEHERSARLIELFIRILVVELGMKMKTMGSTTLDREDLLKSAEPDNGYYIQNYALVADHEIDLDHDPAPDLVVEVDITHTDINKNQLYASMGVPEFWRFNGQEWQILCLVEGGYEARDRSPTFPLVEKNNLYQFLETALLDEVTAEVSFRRWVQQQL
;
A
#
# COMPACT_ATOMS: atom_id res chain seq x y z
N MET A 1 -7.89 -44.61 -12.16
CA MET A 1 -7.96 -43.42 -13.04
C MET A 1 -7.61 -42.21 -12.20
N ALA A 2 -6.43 -41.65 -12.37
CA ALA A 2 -6.00 -40.44 -11.65
C ALA A 2 -6.59 -39.22 -12.39
N ILE A 3 -7.41 -38.45 -11.68
CA ILE A 3 -7.91 -37.17 -12.17
C ILE A 3 -6.77 -36.22 -12.07
N GLY A 4 -6.16 -35.88 -13.20
CA GLY A 4 -5.11 -34.86 -13.26
C GLY A 4 -5.69 -33.48 -12.87
N ALA A 5 -5.22 -32.92 -11.76
CA ALA A 5 -5.44 -31.54 -11.45
C ALA A 5 -4.75 -30.71 -12.54
N SER A 6 -5.52 -29.95 -13.32
CA SER A 6 -4.95 -28.95 -14.22
C SER A 6 -4.10 -27.98 -13.39
N PRO A 7 -2.90 -27.61 -13.82
CA PRO A 7 -2.14 -26.58 -13.14
C PRO A 7 -2.94 -25.29 -13.20
N GLN A 8 -3.33 -24.78 -12.04
CA GLN A 8 -3.91 -23.47 -11.90
C GLN A 8 -2.87 -22.49 -12.45
N LYS A 9 -3.19 -21.85 -13.57
CA LYS A 9 -2.36 -20.82 -14.17
C LYS A 9 -2.33 -19.66 -13.16
N MET A 10 -1.25 -19.56 -12.38
CA MET A 10 -0.99 -18.37 -11.60
C MET A 10 -0.78 -17.23 -12.61
N VAL A 11 -1.82 -16.45 -12.83
CA VAL A 11 -1.74 -15.21 -13.60
C VAL A 11 -1.17 -14.18 -12.64
N GLY A 12 0.16 -14.10 -12.57
CA GLY A 12 0.85 -13.08 -11.80
C GLY A 12 0.70 -11.71 -12.44
N GLU A 13 0.84 -10.65 -11.66
CA GLU A 13 0.93 -9.29 -12.17
C GLU A 13 1.95 -9.21 -13.31
N THR A 14 1.65 -8.41 -14.33
CA THR A 14 2.66 -8.12 -15.34
C THR A 14 3.58 -7.04 -14.79
N ARG A 15 4.85 -7.38 -14.64
CA ARG A 15 5.88 -6.48 -14.14
C ARG A 15 7.01 -6.38 -15.16
N MET A 16 7.50 -5.18 -15.41
CA MET A 16 8.65 -4.89 -16.26
C MET A 16 9.66 -4.09 -15.46
N THR A 17 10.93 -4.52 -15.49
CA THR A 17 12.02 -3.83 -14.81
C THR A 17 13.00 -3.29 -15.83
N PHE A 18 13.35 -2.01 -15.70
CA PHE A 18 14.39 -1.32 -16.45
C PHE A 18 15.48 -0.88 -15.47
N ARG A 19 16.75 -0.98 -15.90
CA ARG A 19 17.92 -0.63 -15.09
C ARG A 19 18.73 0.46 -15.76
N ASP A 20 19.60 1.09 -14.98
CA ASP A 20 20.52 2.14 -15.46
C ASP A 20 19.80 3.36 -16.06
N LEU A 21 18.58 3.66 -15.59
CA LEU A 21 17.83 4.87 -15.96
C LEU A 21 18.19 6.01 -15.00
N ASN A 22 18.49 7.18 -15.54
CA ASN A 22 18.59 8.39 -14.73
C ASN A 22 17.19 8.98 -14.44
N TRP A 23 17.09 9.85 -13.44
CA TRP A 23 15.85 10.49 -13.04
C TRP A 23 15.09 11.20 -14.18
N PRO A 24 15.73 12.02 -15.04
CA PRO A 24 15.03 12.63 -16.16
C PRO A 24 14.41 11.62 -17.15
N ALA A 25 15.13 10.52 -17.45
CA ALA A 25 14.60 9.47 -18.32
C ALA A 25 13.41 8.75 -17.69
N PHE A 26 13.49 8.44 -16.38
CA PHE A 26 12.35 7.91 -15.64
C PHE A 26 11.13 8.83 -15.72
N LYS A 27 11.27 10.13 -15.44
CA LYS A 27 10.15 11.09 -15.48
C LYS A 27 9.55 11.22 -16.87
N GLN A 28 10.33 11.14 -17.94
CA GLN A 28 9.83 11.12 -19.32
C GLN A 28 8.99 9.86 -19.60
N ILE A 29 9.46 8.69 -19.18
CA ILE A 29 8.71 7.42 -19.33
C ILE A 29 7.39 7.50 -18.55
N GLN A 30 7.44 7.92 -17.28
CA GLN A 30 6.26 8.07 -16.45
C GLN A 30 5.23 9.00 -17.12
N GLN A 31 5.62 10.19 -17.56
CA GLN A 31 4.74 11.16 -18.21
C GLN A 31 4.09 10.60 -19.47
N LEU A 32 4.84 9.86 -20.31
CA LEU A 32 4.33 9.29 -21.55
C LEU A 32 3.32 8.16 -21.32
N LEU A 33 3.44 7.42 -20.22
CA LEU A 33 2.63 6.25 -19.96
C LEU A 33 1.46 6.51 -19.01
N THR A 34 1.56 7.45 -18.07
CA THR A 34 0.50 7.72 -17.07
C THR A 34 -0.86 8.02 -17.71
N GLU A 35 -0.88 8.77 -18.81
CA GLU A 35 -2.14 9.10 -19.52
C GLU A 35 -2.73 7.92 -20.32
N ARG A 36 -1.97 6.84 -20.52
CA ARG A 36 -2.30 5.75 -21.45
C ARG A 36 -2.50 4.40 -20.80
N THR A 37 -2.09 4.24 -19.55
CA THR A 37 -2.10 2.96 -18.85
C THR A 37 -2.56 3.13 -17.42
N HIS A 38 -3.04 2.04 -16.81
CA HIS A 38 -3.27 1.95 -15.35
C HIS A 38 -2.05 1.34 -14.64
N ALA A 39 -0.88 1.41 -15.29
CA ALA A 39 0.36 0.91 -14.71
C ALA A 39 0.79 1.79 -13.53
N ARG A 40 1.44 1.18 -12.55
CA ARG A 40 2.07 1.85 -11.41
C ARG A 40 3.57 1.87 -11.61
N PHE A 41 4.18 2.95 -11.18
CA PHE A 41 5.60 3.20 -11.36
C PHE A 41 6.29 3.21 -9.99
N THR A 42 7.40 2.46 -9.90
CA THR A 42 8.30 2.52 -8.75
C THR A 42 9.72 2.70 -9.27
N TYR A 43 10.40 3.71 -8.76
CA TYR A 43 11.78 4.02 -9.15
C TYR A 43 12.68 4.12 -7.92
N ASP A 44 13.82 3.44 -7.96
CA ASP A 44 14.84 3.47 -6.92
C ASP A 44 16.24 3.45 -7.54
N ASN A 45 16.96 4.58 -7.45
CA ASN A 45 18.38 4.70 -7.82
C ASN A 45 18.73 4.04 -9.16
N GLY A 46 18.01 4.39 -10.23
CA GLY A 46 18.27 3.88 -11.59
C GLY A 46 17.49 2.64 -11.98
N THR A 47 16.76 2.02 -11.07
CA THR A 47 15.86 0.89 -11.36
C THR A 47 14.42 1.39 -11.42
N LEU A 48 13.76 1.19 -12.55
CA LEU A 48 12.34 1.45 -12.76
C LEU A 48 11.58 0.14 -12.86
N GLU A 49 10.58 -0.06 -12.01
CA GLU A 49 9.55 -1.08 -12.16
C GLU A 49 8.25 -0.46 -12.66
N ILE A 50 7.64 -1.08 -13.65
CA ILE A 50 6.29 -0.78 -14.15
C ILE A 50 5.43 -1.99 -13.86
N THR A 51 4.41 -1.84 -13.02
CA THR A 51 3.51 -2.92 -12.60
C THR A 51 2.11 -2.67 -13.15
N MET A 52 1.51 -3.70 -13.75
CA MET A 52 0.10 -3.72 -14.15
C MET A 52 -0.65 -4.60 -13.16
N PRO A 53 -1.44 -4.01 -12.23
CA PRO A 53 -2.14 -4.77 -11.21
C PRO A 53 -3.24 -5.64 -11.83
N LEU A 54 -3.49 -6.80 -11.21
CA LEU A 54 -4.56 -7.73 -11.57
C LEU A 54 -5.78 -7.54 -10.65
N GLU A 55 -6.90 -8.16 -11.03
CA GLU A 55 -8.15 -8.10 -10.28
C GLU A 55 -8.00 -8.52 -8.81
N GLU A 56 -7.28 -9.61 -8.51
CA GLU A 56 -7.05 -10.09 -7.15
C GLU A 56 -6.26 -9.09 -6.30
N HIS A 57 -5.25 -8.46 -6.90
CA HIS A 57 -4.47 -7.39 -6.28
C HIS A 57 -5.37 -6.18 -5.98
N GLU A 58 -6.10 -5.67 -6.98
CA GLU A 58 -7.00 -4.53 -6.82
C GLU A 58 -8.08 -4.80 -5.78
N ARG A 59 -8.67 -5.99 -5.78
CA ARG A 59 -9.66 -6.39 -4.78
C ARG A 59 -9.06 -6.34 -3.37
N SER A 60 -7.89 -6.91 -3.17
CA SER A 60 -7.20 -6.88 -1.86
C SER A 60 -6.92 -5.46 -1.42
N ALA A 61 -6.40 -4.60 -2.30
CA ALA A 61 -6.14 -3.19 -1.98
C ALA A 61 -7.42 -2.44 -1.57
N ARG A 62 -8.56 -2.70 -2.25
CA ARG A 62 -9.86 -2.10 -1.90
C ARG A 62 -10.42 -2.59 -0.58
N LEU A 63 -10.27 -3.87 -0.27
CA LEU A 63 -10.69 -4.42 1.02
C LEU A 63 -9.88 -3.86 2.18
N ILE A 64 -8.58 -3.67 1.99
CA ILE A 64 -7.70 -3.04 2.98
C ILE A 64 -8.08 -1.57 3.17
N GLU A 65 -8.37 -0.84 2.08
CA GLU A 65 -8.89 0.53 2.17
C GLU A 65 -10.20 0.58 2.99
N LEU A 66 -11.14 -0.31 2.72
CA LEU A 66 -12.40 -0.41 3.46
C LEU A 66 -12.15 -0.66 4.95
N PHE A 67 -11.26 -1.60 5.29
CA PHE A 67 -10.87 -1.91 6.66
C PHE A 67 -10.34 -0.66 7.39
N ILE A 68 -9.40 0.08 6.77
CA ILE A 68 -8.83 1.32 7.33
C ILE A 68 -9.90 2.39 7.48
N ARG A 69 -10.79 2.55 6.48
CA ARG A 69 -11.86 3.54 6.52
C ARG A 69 -12.85 3.28 7.64
N ILE A 70 -13.19 2.02 7.92
CA ILE A 70 -14.03 1.66 9.06
C ILE A 70 -13.37 2.11 10.37
N LEU A 71 -12.09 1.81 10.55
CA LEU A 71 -11.33 2.21 11.75
C LEU A 71 -11.33 3.73 11.94
N VAL A 72 -11.00 4.47 10.89
CA VAL A 72 -10.97 5.94 10.93
C VAL A 72 -12.33 6.52 11.31
N VAL A 73 -13.41 6.00 10.71
CA VAL A 73 -14.78 6.49 10.99
C VAL A 73 -15.20 6.17 12.42
N GLU A 74 -15.06 4.92 12.85
CA GLU A 74 -15.52 4.49 14.17
C GLU A 74 -14.68 5.09 15.31
N LEU A 75 -13.40 5.35 15.09
CA LEU A 75 -12.50 6.02 16.05
C LEU A 75 -12.64 7.56 16.02
N GLY A 76 -13.49 8.12 15.15
CA GLY A 76 -13.67 9.57 15.01
C GLY A 76 -12.43 10.30 14.55
N MET A 77 -11.53 9.64 13.82
CA MET A 77 -10.29 10.21 13.29
C MET A 77 -10.56 10.97 11.99
N LYS A 78 -9.62 11.82 11.60
CA LYS A 78 -9.61 12.48 10.28
C LYS A 78 -8.58 11.80 9.39
N MET A 79 -8.84 11.80 8.09
CA MET A 79 -7.95 11.16 7.13
C MET A 79 -7.98 11.88 5.78
N LYS A 80 -6.80 12.02 5.15
CA LYS A 80 -6.66 12.32 3.73
C LYS A 80 -6.08 11.09 3.06
N THR A 81 -6.83 10.55 2.10
CA THR A 81 -6.38 9.41 1.28
C THR A 81 -5.58 9.92 0.10
N MET A 82 -4.50 9.22 -0.24
CA MET A 82 -3.68 9.53 -1.40
C MET A 82 -3.99 8.59 -2.59
N GLY A 83 -4.60 7.43 -2.33
CA GLY A 83 -4.71 6.38 -3.35
C GLY A 83 -3.32 6.05 -3.90
N SER A 84 -3.23 5.90 -5.22
CA SER A 84 -1.99 5.66 -5.95
C SER A 84 -1.29 6.96 -6.40
N THR A 85 -1.38 8.04 -5.63
CA THR A 85 -0.66 9.30 -5.94
C THR A 85 0.84 9.05 -5.91
N THR A 86 1.53 9.60 -6.89
CA THR A 86 2.99 9.50 -6.97
C THR A 86 3.65 10.22 -5.80
N LEU A 87 4.50 9.52 -5.09
CA LEU A 87 5.36 10.01 -4.02
C LEU A 87 6.77 10.21 -4.59
N ASP A 88 7.08 11.40 -5.06
CA ASP A 88 8.38 11.75 -5.64
C ASP A 88 9.33 12.33 -4.58
N ARG A 89 10.58 11.88 -4.60
CA ARG A 89 11.71 12.39 -3.83
C ARG A 89 12.93 12.41 -4.74
N GLU A 90 13.05 13.48 -5.55
CA GLU A 90 14.17 13.65 -6.47
C GLU A 90 15.51 13.71 -5.74
N ASP A 91 15.55 14.35 -4.58
CA ASP A 91 16.73 14.43 -3.71
C ASP A 91 17.25 13.05 -3.28
N LEU A 92 16.36 12.05 -3.19
CA LEU A 92 16.69 10.65 -2.88
C LEU A 92 16.82 9.76 -4.12
N LEU A 93 16.54 10.28 -5.31
CA LEU A 93 16.38 9.52 -6.55
C LEU A 93 15.38 8.36 -6.40
N LYS A 94 14.23 8.64 -5.78
CA LYS A 94 13.17 7.67 -5.47
C LYS A 94 11.79 8.19 -5.83
N SER A 95 10.96 7.29 -6.35
CA SER A 95 9.55 7.53 -6.61
C SER A 95 8.75 6.26 -6.38
N ALA A 96 7.54 6.38 -5.85
CA ALA A 96 6.63 5.27 -5.66
C ALA A 96 5.18 5.69 -5.86
N GLU A 97 4.39 4.79 -6.43
CA GLU A 97 2.92 4.86 -6.48
C GLU A 97 2.38 3.71 -5.63
N PRO A 98 2.15 3.92 -4.32
CA PRO A 98 1.65 2.88 -3.43
C PRO A 98 0.23 2.47 -3.83
N ASP A 99 -0.23 1.29 -3.38
CA ASP A 99 -1.62 0.91 -3.55
C ASP A 99 -2.56 1.83 -2.78
N ASN A 100 -2.17 2.19 -1.56
CA ASN A 100 -2.84 3.21 -0.76
C ASN A 100 -1.85 3.97 0.12
N GLY A 101 -2.10 5.27 0.29
CA GLY A 101 -1.38 6.14 1.21
C GLY A 101 -2.34 6.99 2.02
N TYR A 102 -2.01 7.27 3.29
CA TYR A 102 -2.90 7.97 4.21
C TYR A 102 -2.17 8.96 5.08
N TYR A 103 -2.74 10.15 5.23
CA TYR A 103 -2.43 11.10 6.29
C TYR A 103 -3.54 11.04 7.33
N ILE A 104 -3.20 10.68 8.56
CA ILE A 104 -4.10 10.51 9.70
C ILE A 104 -3.62 11.39 10.85
N GLN A 105 -2.41 11.13 11.37
CA GLN A 105 -1.77 11.94 12.41
C GLN A 105 -1.42 13.33 11.88
N ASN A 106 -0.84 13.39 10.69
CA ASN A 106 -0.44 14.61 10.01
C ASN A 106 -1.55 15.23 9.15
N TYR A 107 -2.80 14.76 9.26
CA TYR A 107 -3.94 15.27 8.49
C TYR A 107 -4.02 16.79 8.47
N ALA A 108 -3.87 17.44 9.63
CA ALA A 108 -4.03 18.89 9.76
C ALA A 108 -2.96 19.69 8.99
N LEU A 109 -1.81 19.08 8.69
CA LEU A 109 -0.73 19.73 7.95
C LEU A 109 -0.98 19.74 6.43
N VAL A 110 -1.80 18.82 5.94
CA VAL A 110 -1.92 18.54 4.49
C VAL A 110 -3.36 18.60 3.97
N ALA A 111 -4.32 18.94 4.80
CA ALA A 111 -5.75 18.78 4.49
C ALA A 111 -6.24 19.63 3.32
N ASP A 112 -5.65 20.80 3.12
CA ASP A 112 -6.16 21.89 2.27
C ASP A 112 -5.33 22.16 0.99
N HIS A 113 -4.29 21.35 0.73
CA HIS A 113 -3.45 21.50 -0.47
C HIS A 113 -3.05 20.16 -1.09
N GLU A 114 -2.52 20.16 -2.30
CA GLU A 114 -1.89 19.00 -2.93
C GLU A 114 -0.57 18.69 -2.23
N ILE A 115 -0.26 17.38 -2.13
CA ILE A 115 0.93 16.92 -1.43
C ILE A 115 2.18 17.18 -2.26
N ASP A 116 3.16 17.76 -1.61
CA ASP A 116 4.52 18.00 -2.12
C ASP A 116 5.53 17.49 -1.09
N LEU A 117 6.14 16.33 -1.34
CA LEU A 117 7.08 15.70 -0.41
C LEU A 117 8.41 16.45 -0.24
N ASP A 118 8.65 17.52 -1.00
CA ASP A 118 9.76 18.42 -0.74
C ASP A 118 9.48 19.34 0.46
N HIS A 119 8.20 19.52 0.83
CA HIS A 119 7.75 20.42 1.89
C HIS A 119 6.85 19.75 2.93
N ASP A 120 6.10 18.74 2.52
CA ASP A 120 5.16 18.01 3.37
C ASP A 120 5.80 16.78 4.02
N PRO A 121 5.30 16.32 5.15
CA PRO A 121 5.73 15.05 5.73
C PRO A 121 5.36 13.89 4.82
N ALA A 122 6.07 12.77 4.93
CA ALA A 122 5.65 11.52 4.30
C ALA A 122 4.25 11.10 4.81
N PRO A 123 3.48 10.28 4.05
CA PRO A 123 2.23 9.69 4.54
C PRO A 123 2.45 8.95 5.86
N ASP A 124 1.48 9.04 6.77
CA ASP A 124 1.55 8.36 8.08
C ASP A 124 1.50 6.85 7.94
N LEU A 125 0.77 6.37 6.95
CA LEU A 125 0.60 4.96 6.63
C LEU A 125 0.62 4.76 5.12
N VAL A 126 1.44 3.82 4.67
CA VAL A 126 1.45 3.31 3.29
C VAL A 126 1.05 1.84 3.30
N VAL A 127 0.27 1.41 2.31
CA VAL A 127 -0.15 0.02 2.10
C VAL A 127 0.29 -0.45 0.72
N GLU A 128 0.87 -1.64 0.66
CA GLU A 128 1.23 -2.34 -0.56
C GLU A 128 0.70 -3.77 -0.56
N VAL A 129 0.14 -4.16 -1.67
CA VAL A 129 -0.29 -5.53 -1.97
C VAL A 129 0.69 -6.12 -2.98
N ASP A 130 1.67 -6.88 -2.52
CA ASP A 130 2.73 -7.45 -3.34
C ASP A 130 2.54 -8.96 -3.51
N ILE A 131 1.64 -9.36 -4.40
CA ILE A 131 1.35 -10.79 -4.67
C ILE A 131 2.49 -11.44 -5.46
N THR A 132 3.27 -10.67 -6.22
CA THR A 132 4.39 -11.12 -7.02
C THR A 132 5.73 -10.56 -6.52
N HIS A 133 6.82 -11.17 -6.98
CA HIS A 133 8.17 -10.71 -6.65
C HIS A 133 8.46 -9.32 -7.23
N THR A 134 9.09 -8.44 -6.43
CA THR A 134 9.60 -7.13 -6.83
C THR A 134 11.13 -7.11 -6.76
N ASP A 135 11.77 -6.47 -7.73
CA ASP A 135 13.23 -6.25 -7.75
C ASP A 135 13.63 -5.05 -6.86
N ILE A 136 12.68 -4.13 -6.59
CA ILE A 136 12.90 -2.98 -5.71
C ILE A 136 12.60 -3.37 -4.27
N ASN A 137 13.50 -3.06 -3.36
CA ASN A 137 13.29 -3.22 -1.92
C ASN A 137 12.35 -2.13 -1.38
N LYS A 138 11.04 -2.38 -1.41
CA LYS A 138 10.03 -1.43 -0.94
C LYS A 138 10.19 -1.05 0.54
N ASN A 139 10.70 -1.96 1.38
CA ASN A 139 10.99 -1.62 2.78
C ASN A 139 12.05 -0.52 2.87
N GLN A 140 13.15 -0.65 2.11
CA GLN A 140 14.19 0.37 2.09
C GLN A 140 13.72 1.66 1.40
N LEU A 141 12.92 1.54 0.34
CA LEU A 141 12.34 2.67 -0.39
C LEU A 141 11.52 3.55 0.57
N TYR A 142 10.48 2.99 1.20
CA TYR A 142 9.59 3.76 2.09
C TYR A 142 10.26 4.20 3.39
N ALA A 143 11.19 3.41 3.94
CA ALA A 143 11.98 3.82 5.10
C ALA A 143 12.81 5.07 4.79
N SER A 144 13.47 5.13 3.62
CA SER A 144 14.26 6.30 3.21
C SER A 144 13.41 7.53 2.92
N MET A 145 12.14 7.36 2.53
CA MET A 145 11.15 8.44 2.38
C MET A 145 10.58 8.91 3.73
N GLY A 146 10.88 8.21 4.83
CA GLY A 146 10.42 8.57 6.17
C GLY A 146 8.98 8.16 6.50
N VAL A 147 8.40 7.19 5.79
CA VAL A 147 7.04 6.67 6.07
C VAL A 147 7.04 5.97 7.42
N PRO A 148 6.27 6.45 8.44
CA PRO A 148 6.35 5.91 9.81
C PRO A 148 5.79 4.50 9.93
N GLU A 149 4.71 4.18 9.21
CA GLU A 149 4.05 2.89 9.24
C GLU A 149 3.82 2.36 7.82
N PHE A 150 4.22 1.12 7.59
CA PHE A 150 4.09 0.46 6.29
C PHE A 150 3.42 -0.89 6.45
N TRP A 151 2.27 -1.07 5.80
CA TRP A 151 1.55 -2.34 5.75
C TRP A 151 1.83 -3.03 4.42
N ARG A 152 2.25 -4.28 4.50
CA ARG A 152 2.54 -5.08 3.33
C ARG A 152 1.77 -6.39 3.36
N PHE A 153 1.03 -6.69 2.28
CA PHE A 153 0.25 -7.91 2.13
C PHE A 153 0.65 -8.64 0.84
N ASN A 154 1.00 -9.93 0.95
CA ASN A 154 1.41 -10.73 -0.20
C ASN A 154 0.35 -11.74 -0.68
N GLY A 155 -0.91 -11.54 -0.27
CA GLY A 155 -2.01 -12.47 -0.55
C GLY A 155 -2.21 -13.53 0.53
N GLN A 156 -1.23 -13.75 1.41
CA GLN A 156 -1.28 -14.74 2.50
C GLN A 156 -0.83 -14.15 3.84
N GLU A 157 0.28 -13.45 3.83
CA GLU A 157 0.88 -12.86 5.02
C GLU A 157 0.70 -11.34 5.02
N TRP A 158 0.32 -10.82 6.17
CA TRP A 158 0.27 -9.40 6.47
C TRP A 158 1.39 -9.00 7.41
N GLN A 159 2.12 -7.97 7.01
CA GLN A 159 3.16 -7.36 7.83
C GLN A 159 2.78 -5.92 8.19
N ILE A 160 2.80 -5.62 9.48
CA ILE A 160 2.74 -4.25 10.01
C ILE A 160 4.19 -3.87 10.35
N LEU A 161 4.73 -2.90 9.63
CA LEU A 161 6.12 -2.49 9.73
C LEU A 161 6.18 -1.05 10.24
N CYS A 162 7.00 -0.81 11.29
CA CYS A 162 7.18 0.51 11.87
C CYS A 162 8.60 0.99 11.67
N LEU A 163 8.76 2.25 11.27
CA LEU A 163 10.07 2.86 11.07
C LEU A 163 10.77 3.10 12.39
N VAL A 164 11.95 2.50 12.57
CA VAL A 164 12.81 2.64 13.73
C VAL A 164 14.23 2.85 13.25
N GLU A 165 14.88 3.94 13.64
CA GLU A 165 16.29 4.25 13.31
C GLU A 165 16.65 4.07 11.82
N GLY A 166 15.71 4.43 10.91
CA GLY A 166 15.92 4.38 9.46
C GLY A 166 15.68 3.02 8.81
N GLY A 167 15.18 2.02 9.55
CA GLY A 167 14.75 0.72 9.04
C GLY A 167 13.37 0.33 9.56
N TYR A 168 12.77 -0.72 8.97
CA TYR A 168 11.48 -1.22 9.45
C TYR A 168 11.64 -2.40 10.41
N GLU A 169 10.92 -2.34 11.52
CA GLU A 169 10.69 -3.44 12.45
C GLU A 169 9.26 -3.93 12.34
N ALA A 170 9.07 -5.27 12.32
CA ALA A 170 7.74 -5.86 12.34
C ALA A 170 7.07 -5.70 13.71
N ARG A 171 5.78 -5.38 13.70
CA ARG A 171 4.94 -5.25 14.89
C ARG A 171 3.71 -6.14 14.77
N ASP A 172 3.16 -6.55 15.92
CA ASP A 172 1.91 -7.31 15.97
C ASP A 172 0.68 -6.40 15.98
N ARG A 173 0.85 -5.12 16.31
CA ARG A 173 -0.20 -4.10 16.37
C ARG A 173 0.21 -2.87 15.58
N SER A 174 -0.79 -2.23 14.99
CA SER A 174 -0.64 -0.95 14.31
C SER A 174 -0.46 0.18 15.34
N PRO A 175 0.60 1.02 15.24
CA PRO A 175 0.68 2.26 16.02
C PRO A 175 -0.44 3.24 15.70
N THR A 176 -0.84 3.34 14.42
CA THR A 176 -1.95 4.21 13.99
C THR A 176 -3.29 3.74 14.55
N PHE A 177 -3.48 2.42 14.64
CA PHE A 177 -4.71 1.79 15.15
C PHE A 177 -4.39 0.76 16.26
N PRO A 178 -4.09 1.20 17.51
CA PRO A 178 -3.57 0.31 18.56
C PRO A 178 -4.50 -0.84 18.96
N LEU A 179 -5.79 -0.73 18.66
CA LEU A 179 -6.76 -1.82 18.90
C LEU A 179 -6.64 -2.95 17.87
N VAL A 180 -5.96 -2.72 16.73
CA VAL A 180 -5.86 -3.67 15.62
C VAL A 180 -4.67 -4.58 15.79
N GLU A 181 -4.97 -5.90 15.81
CA GLU A 181 -3.99 -6.98 15.67
C GLU A 181 -4.07 -7.62 14.28
N LYS A 182 -3.01 -8.32 13.87
CA LYS A 182 -2.98 -9.05 12.59
C LYS A 182 -4.20 -9.95 12.38
N ASN A 183 -4.68 -10.61 13.43
CA ASN A 183 -5.85 -11.48 13.35
C ASN A 183 -7.12 -10.75 12.90
N ASN A 184 -7.29 -9.48 13.27
CA ASN A 184 -8.45 -8.71 12.85
C ASN A 184 -8.46 -8.50 11.33
N LEU A 185 -7.28 -8.26 10.76
CA LEU A 185 -7.09 -8.11 9.32
C LEU A 185 -7.40 -9.41 8.59
N TYR A 186 -6.86 -10.53 9.05
CA TYR A 186 -7.11 -11.84 8.43
C TYR A 186 -8.59 -12.23 8.49
N GLN A 187 -9.25 -12.10 9.64
CA GLN A 187 -10.67 -12.41 9.80
C GLN A 187 -11.56 -11.54 8.90
N PHE A 188 -11.22 -10.24 8.78
CA PHE A 188 -11.92 -9.34 7.89
C PHE A 188 -11.81 -9.79 6.44
N LEU A 189 -10.60 -10.09 5.96
CA LEU A 189 -10.36 -10.53 4.59
C LEU A 189 -11.02 -11.88 4.29
N GLU A 190 -10.93 -12.85 5.19
CA GLU A 190 -11.60 -14.15 5.04
C GLU A 190 -13.12 -13.99 4.92
N THR A 191 -13.72 -13.13 5.75
CA THR A 191 -15.16 -12.84 5.67
C THR A 191 -15.51 -12.13 4.37
N ALA A 192 -14.69 -11.17 3.95
CA ALA A 192 -14.88 -10.39 2.73
C ALA A 192 -14.73 -11.22 1.44
N LEU A 193 -13.96 -12.30 1.46
CA LEU A 193 -13.90 -13.23 0.33
C LEU A 193 -15.25 -13.91 0.07
N LEU A 194 -16.06 -14.11 1.11
CA LEU A 194 -17.39 -14.68 1.03
C LEU A 194 -18.46 -13.63 0.77
N ASP A 195 -18.43 -12.53 1.54
CA ASP A 195 -19.37 -11.40 1.43
C ASP A 195 -18.77 -10.13 2.04
N GLU A 196 -18.47 -9.15 1.19
CA GLU A 196 -17.85 -7.88 1.58
C GLU A 196 -18.75 -7.05 2.49
N VAL A 197 -20.08 -7.08 2.28
CA VAL A 197 -21.04 -6.34 3.10
C VAL A 197 -21.10 -6.93 4.51
N THR A 198 -21.13 -8.26 4.63
CA THR A 198 -21.08 -8.94 5.92
C THR A 198 -19.77 -8.66 6.67
N ALA A 199 -18.64 -8.62 5.95
CA ALA A 199 -17.35 -8.27 6.54
C ALA A 199 -17.36 -6.83 7.10
N GLU A 200 -17.85 -5.86 6.32
CA GLU A 200 -17.96 -4.46 6.76
C GLU A 200 -18.82 -4.34 8.02
N VAL A 201 -20.04 -4.87 8.01
CA VAL A 201 -21.00 -4.76 9.13
C VAL A 201 -20.43 -5.45 10.39
N SER A 202 -19.83 -6.62 10.23
CA SER A 202 -19.28 -7.38 11.35
C SER A 202 -18.06 -6.69 11.97
N PHE A 203 -17.17 -6.19 11.15
CA PHE A 203 -15.96 -5.49 11.60
C PHE A 203 -16.30 -4.15 12.25
N ARG A 204 -17.23 -3.38 11.67
CA ARG A 204 -17.72 -2.13 12.27
C ARG A 204 -18.31 -2.38 13.67
N ARG A 205 -19.13 -3.41 13.83
CA ARG A 205 -19.69 -3.79 15.13
C ARG A 205 -18.60 -4.20 16.12
N TRP A 206 -17.59 -4.94 15.65
CA TRP A 206 -16.46 -5.32 16.49
C TRP A 206 -15.71 -4.09 16.99
N VAL A 207 -15.38 -3.12 16.12
CA VAL A 207 -14.71 -1.87 16.52
C VAL A 207 -15.53 -1.12 17.56
N GLN A 208 -16.84 -0.97 17.35
CA GLN A 208 -17.74 -0.28 18.30
C GLN A 208 -17.79 -0.96 19.68
N GLN A 209 -17.56 -2.26 19.75
CA GLN A 209 -17.50 -2.99 21.03
C GLN A 209 -16.17 -2.81 21.77
N GLN A 210 -15.14 -2.28 21.12
CA GLN A 210 -13.84 -2.01 21.74
C GLN A 210 -13.75 -0.58 22.31
N LEU A 211 -14.70 0.29 21.98
CA LEU A 211 -14.81 1.69 22.44
C LEU A 211 -15.60 1.80 23.73
#